data_55b4c7a9818cb875cfc4fbb1ddf5814b
#
_entry.id   55b4c7a9818cb875cfc4fbb1ddf5814b
#
_cell.length_a   1.000
_cell.length_b   1.000
_cell.length_c   1.000
_cell.angle_alpha   90.00
_cell.angle_beta   90.00
_cell.angle_gamma   90.00
#
_symmetry.space_group_name_H-M   'P 1'
#
loop_
_entity.id
_entity.type
_entity.pdbx_description
1 polymer ?
#
loop_
_entity_poly.entity_id
_entity_poly.type
_entity_poly.pdbx_seq_one_letter_code
_entity_poly.pdbx_strand_id
1 'polypeptide(L)'
;MDDAGVDALANSGTIATLLPGAFYFLRETQQPPINSLRAAQVPMAIGSDLNPGTSPFANLQLMMNMACTLFRLTPEESLRGVTCHAAQAIGQGRNIGQIKPGFRADLAIWYIEHPSELSYQFGMGGLSKRIVAGSVEDVL
;
A
#
# COMPACT_ATOMS: atom_id res chain seq x y z
N MET A 1 -4.73 -8.67 16.81
CA MET A 1 -5.99 -7.91 16.84
C MET A 1 -7.12 -8.91 16.80
N ASP A 2 -8.10 -8.76 17.65
CA ASP A 2 -9.32 -9.57 17.74
C ASP A 2 -10.51 -8.91 17.01
N ASP A 3 -11.66 -9.56 17.00
CA ASP A 3 -12.84 -9.05 16.30
C ASP A 3 -13.34 -7.72 16.90
N ALA A 4 -13.25 -7.53 18.22
CA ALA A 4 -13.62 -6.27 18.85
C ALA A 4 -12.72 -5.11 18.39
N GLY A 5 -11.45 -5.37 18.16
CA GLY A 5 -10.51 -4.40 17.57
C GLY A 5 -10.84 -4.07 16.11
N VAL A 6 -11.28 -5.05 15.33
CA VAL A 6 -11.72 -4.84 13.95
C VAL A 6 -13.00 -3.99 13.92
N ASP A 7 -13.97 -4.29 14.78
CA ASP A 7 -15.21 -3.52 14.90
C ASP A 7 -14.92 -2.06 15.31
N ALA A 8 -13.98 -1.84 16.22
CA ALA A 8 -13.56 -0.50 16.62
C ALA A 8 -12.96 0.30 15.45
N LEU A 9 -12.14 -0.33 14.61
CA LEU A 9 -11.61 0.30 13.40
C LEU A 9 -12.73 0.65 12.41
N ALA A 10 -13.64 -0.29 12.16
CA ALA A 10 -14.77 -0.08 11.25
C ALA A 10 -15.65 1.09 11.71
N ASN A 11 -16.01 1.11 13.00
CA ASN A 11 -16.90 2.13 13.58
C ASN A 11 -16.26 3.52 13.65
N SER A 12 -14.93 3.60 13.81
CA SER A 12 -14.19 4.87 13.89
C SER A 12 -13.79 5.43 12.52
N GLY A 13 -13.88 4.62 11.45
CA GLY A 13 -13.34 4.99 10.14
C GLY A 13 -11.80 5.02 10.09
N THR A 14 -11.14 4.37 11.04
CA THR A 14 -9.67 4.29 11.10
C THR A 14 -9.14 3.36 10.01
N ILE A 15 -8.03 3.75 9.39
CA ILE A 15 -7.37 2.96 8.36
C ILE A 15 -6.42 1.96 9.02
N ALA A 16 -6.55 0.68 8.68
CA ALA A 16 -5.60 -0.35 9.12
C ALA A 16 -4.33 -0.28 8.26
N THR A 17 -3.19 0.06 8.85
CA THR A 17 -1.91 0.07 8.12
C THR A 17 -1.18 -1.25 8.30
N LEU A 18 -0.95 -1.95 7.19
CA LEU A 18 -0.22 -3.22 7.13
C LEU A 18 1.25 -2.96 6.86
N LEU A 19 2.12 -3.67 7.57
CA LEU A 19 3.58 -3.51 7.53
C LEU A 19 4.25 -4.84 7.15
N PRO A 20 4.11 -5.30 5.89
CA PRO A 20 4.60 -6.62 5.49
C PRO A 20 6.12 -6.75 5.57
N GLY A 21 6.87 -5.65 5.39
CA GLY A 21 8.32 -5.64 5.54
C GLY A 21 8.76 -5.93 6.97
N ALA A 22 8.16 -5.28 7.95
CA ALA A 22 8.44 -5.52 9.36
C ALA A 22 8.04 -6.95 9.77
N PHE A 23 6.87 -7.41 9.34
CA PHE A 23 6.41 -8.79 9.56
C PHE A 23 7.45 -9.82 9.07
N TYR A 24 7.95 -9.65 7.84
CA TYR A 24 8.98 -10.51 7.27
C TYR A 24 10.30 -10.42 8.03
N PHE A 25 10.79 -9.22 8.26
CA PHE A 25 12.12 -8.98 8.83
C PHE A 25 12.22 -9.48 10.28
N LEU A 26 11.17 -9.26 11.07
CA LEU A 26 11.08 -9.73 12.45
C LEU A 26 10.69 -11.21 12.57
N ARG A 27 10.40 -11.87 11.44
CA ARG A 27 9.96 -13.28 11.41
C ARG A 27 8.70 -13.51 12.24
N GLU A 28 7.78 -12.52 12.17
CA GLU A 28 6.50 -12.60 12.86
C GLU A 28 5.67 -13.78 12.37
N THR A 29 4.91 -14.37 13.28
CA THR A 29 4.03 -15.51 12.97
C THR A 29 2.55 -15.17 13.06
N GLN A 30 2.20 -14.14 13.86
CA GLN A 30 0.81 -13.71 14.02
C GLN A 30 0.41 -12.79 12.85
N GLN A 31 -0.31 -13.36 11.90
CA GLN A 31 -0.82 -12.59 10.76
C GLN A 31 -1.89 -11.57 11.15
N PRO A 32 -1.99 -10.45 10.43
CA PRO A 32 -3.11 -9.53 10.58
C PRO A 32 -4.43 -10.21 10.18
N PRO A 33 -5.59 -9.85 10.78
CA PRO A 33 -6.88 -10.47 10.52
C PRO A 33 -7.50 -9.95 9.21
N ILE A 34 -6.85 -10.20 8.08
CA ILE A 34 -7.24 -9.67 6.76
C ILE A 34 -8.69 -9.98 6.40
N ASN A 35 -9.14 -11.21 6.64
CA ASN A 35 -10.52 -11.60 6.30
C ASN A 35 -11.55 -10.83 7.12
N SER A 36 -11.31 -10.62 8.42
CA SER A 36 -12.19 -9.83 9.29
C SER A 36 -12.18 -8.35 8.87
N LEU A 37 -11.01 -7.77 8.57
CA LEU A 37 -10.88 -6.40 8.06
C LEU A 37 -11.65 -6.22 6.74
N ARG A 38 -11.51 -7.18 5.83
CA ARG A 38 -12.23 -7.18 4.54
C ARG A 38 -13.74 -7.29 4.74
N ALA A 39 -14.21 -8.21 5.59
CA ALA A 39 -15.63 -8.39 5.88
C ALA A 39 -16.24 -7.14 6.53
N ALA A 40 -15.51 -6.48 7.42
CA ALA A 40 -15.91 -5.23 8.07
C ALA A 40 -15.69 -3.99 7.20
N GLN A 41 -15.22 -4.14 5.97
CA GLN A 41 -14.92 -3.05 5.03
C GLN A 41 -13.93 -2.00 5.58
N VAL A 42 -13.03 -2.39 6.47
CA VAL A 42 -11.97 -1.52 6.98
C VAL A 42 -10.94 -1.29 5.88
N PRO A 43 -10.67 -0.04 5.47
CA PRO A 43 -9.66 0.24 4.47
C PRO A 43 -8.28 -0.19 4.98
N MET A 44 -7.52 -0.88 4.11
CA MET A 44 -6.18 -1.37 4.43
C MET A 44 -5.13 -0.58 3.64
N ALA A 45 -4.31 0.20 4.34
CA ALA A 45 -3.11 0.83 3.78
C ALA A 45 -1.92 -0.11 3.88
N ILE A 46 -0.91 0.10 3.04
CA ILE A 46 0.37 -0.61 3.10
C ILE A 46 1.47 0.43 3.28
N GLY A 47 2.32 0.22 4.28
CA GLY A 47 3.49 1.04 4.55
C GLY A 47 4.78 0.21 4.51
N SER A 48 5.89 0.87 4.18
CA SER A 48 7.23 0.25 4.28
C SER A 48 7.73 0.20 5.71
N ASP A 49 7.28 1.15 6.55
CA ASP A 49 7.84 1.34 7.89
C ASP A 49 9.38 1.43 7.86
N LEU A 50 9.92 2.13 6.84
CA LEU A 50 11.35 2.18 6.60
C LEU A 50 12.11 2.67 7.83
N ASN A 51 12.84 1.76 8.44
CA ASN A 51 13.72 2.04 9.57
C ASN A 51 14.85 0.98 9.64
N PRO A 52 16.00 1.30 10.24
CA PRO A 52 17.15 0.38 10.26
C PRO A 52 16.94 -0.85 11.18
N GLY A 53 16.01 -0.79 12.13
CA GLY A 53 15.81 -1.82 13.15
C GLY A 53 14.90 -2.97 12.72
N THR A 54 13.79 -2.65 12.07
CA THR A 54 12.71 -3.63 11.84
C THR A 54 12.21 -3.71 10.40
N SER A 55 12.56 -2.76 9.54
CA SER A 55 12.12 -2.77 8.13
C SER A 55 13.09 -1.97 7.23
N PRO A 56 14.25 -2.51 6.87
CA PRO A 56 15.23 -1.79 6.05
C PRO A 56 14.87 -1.80 4.56
N PHE A 57 13.60 -1.59 4.23
CA PHE A 57 13.07 -1.70 2.86
C PHE A 57 12.48 -0.38 2.36
N ALA A 58 13.09 0.22 1.34
CA ALA A 58 12.65 1.46 0.70
C ALA A 58 11.92 1.21 -0.64
N ASN A 59 11.19 0.11 -0.78
CA ASN A 59 10.56 -0.29 -2.04
C ASN A 59 9.09 -0.66 -1.83
N LEU A 60 8.17 0.19 -2.31
CA LEU A 60 6.73 -0.06 -2.18
C LEU A 60 6.23 -1.21 -3.06
N GLN A 61 6.85 -1.49 -4.22
CA GLN A 61 6.48 -2.68 -5.01
C GLN A 61 6.79 -3.96 -4.24
N LEU A 62 7.93 -4.01 -3.55
CA LEU A 62 8.25 -5.13 -2.65
C LEU A 62 7.21 -5.26 -1.55
N MET A 63 6.76 -4.16 -0.95
CA MET A 63 5.68 -4.19 0.05
C MET A 63 4.37 -4.72 -0.52
N MET A 64 4.01 -4.31 -1.75
CA MET A 64 2.83 -4.84 -2.45
C MET A 64 2.93 -6.35 -2.69
N ASN A 65 4.08 -6.82 -3.15
CA ASN A 65 4.34 -8.25 -3.37
C ASN A 65 4.23 -9.03 -2.04
N MET A 66 4.90 -8.56 -0.99
CA MET A 66 4.84 -9.18 0.34
C MET A 66 3.41 -9.19 0.91
N ALA A 67 2.64 -8.12 0.75
CA ALA A 67 1.25 -8.07 1.20
C ALA A 67 0.38 -9.11 0.49
N CYS A 68 0.55 -9.28 -0.82
CA CYS A 68 -0.15 -10.31 -1.57
C CYS A 68 0.31 -11.72 -1.17
N THR A 69 1.61 -11.93 -0.99
CA THR A 69 2.19 -13.25 -0.72
C THR A 69 1.98 -13.69 0.73
N LEU A 70 2.30 -12.83 1.69
CA LEU A 70 2.26 -13.15 3.11
C LEU A 70 0.86 -13.00 3.71
N PHE A 71 0.15 -11.93 3.35
CA PHE A 71 -1.16 -11.58 3.95
C PHE A 71 -2.35 -11.95 3.07
N ARG A 72 -2.13 -12.46 1.86
CA ARG A 72 -3.18 -12.86 0.91
C ARG A 72 -4.10 -11.71 0.48
N LEU A 73 -3.53 -10.51 0.34
CA LEU A 73 -4.23 -9.42 -0.33
C LEU A 73 -4.34 -9.72 -1.83
N THR A 74 -5.42 -9.24 -2.45
CA THR A 74 -5.49 -9.21 -3.91
C THR A 74 -4.57 -8.11 -4.47
N PRO A 75 -4.13 -8.19 -5.73
CA PRO A 75 -3.39 -7.10 -6.37
C PRO A 75 -4.11 -5.76 -6.33
N GLU A 76 -5.44 -5.75 -6.45
CA GLU A 76 -6.25 -4.53 -6.34
C GLU A 76 -6.20 -3.94 -4.92
N GLU A 77 -6.39 -4.77 -3.89
CA GLU A 77 -6.29 -4.33 -2.49
C GLU A 77 -4.91 -3.77 -2.20
N SER A 78 -3.87 -4.42 -2.71
CA SER A 78 -2.48 -3.99 -2.57
C SER A 78 -2.23 -2.63 -3.26
N LEU A 79 -2.71 -2.45 -4.49
CA LEU A 79 -2.60 -1.17 -5.20
C LEU A 79 -3.36 -0.05 -4.48
N ARG A 80 -4.59 -0.31 -4.04
CA ARG A 80 -5.35 0.65 -3.19
C ARG A 80 -4.61 0.95 -1.90
N GLY A 81 -3.97 -0.06 -1.32
CA GLY A 81 -3.21 0.04 -0.08
C GLY A 81 -2.04 1.02 -0.15
N VAL A 82 -1.36 1.12 -1.29
CA VAL A 82 -0.25 2.07 -1.50
C VAL A 82 -0.68 3.39 -2.14
N THR A 83 -1.94 3.53 -2.51
CA THR A 83 -2.48 4.74 -3.17
C THR A 83 -3.57 5.41 -2.34
N CYS A 84 -4.85 5.15 -2.62
CA CYS A 84 -5.95 5.87 -2.00
C CYS A 84 -6.07 5.61 -0.49
N HIS A 85 -5.85 4.38 -0.02
CA HIS A 85 -5.92 4.08 1.41
C HIS A 85 -4.70 4.63 2.15
N ALA A 86 -3.49 4.56 1.55
CA ALA A 86 -2.32 5.22 2.12
C ALA A 86 -2.51 6.74 2.22
N ALA A 87 -3.04 7.37 1.18
CA ALA A 87 -3.37 8.81 1.19
C ALA A 87 -4.36 9.16 2.32
N GLN A 88 -5.38 8.33 2.53
CA GLN A 88 -6.33 8.50 3.63
C GLN A 88 -5.65 8.35 4.99
N ALA A 89 -4.79 7.34 5.17
CA ALA A 89 -4.09 7.08 6.42
C ALA A 89 -3.22 8.25 6.88
N ILE A 90 -2.65 9.02 5.94
CA ILE A 90 -1.85 10.22 6.24
C ILE A 90 -2.66 11.53 6.17
N GLY A 91 -3.99 11.46 6.14
CA GLY A 91 -4.87 12.63 6.10
C GLY A 91 -4.91 13.39 4.76
N GLN A 92 -4.39 12.80 3.68
CA GLN A 92 -4.30 13.42 2.35
C GLN A 92 -5.32 12.85 1.34
N GLY A 93 -6.25 12.02 1.77
CA GLY A 93 -7.19 11.31 0.89
C GLY A 93 -8.12 12.19 0.05
N ARG A 94 -8.14 13.51 0.28
CA ARG A 94 -8.88 14.49 -0.54
C ARG A 94 -8.00 15.20 -1.58
N ASN A 95 -6.70 14.96 -1.56
CA ASN A 95 -5.73 15.71 -2.37
C ASN A 95 -4.90 14.81 -3.30
N ILE A 96 -4.59 13.58 -2.88
CA ILE A 96 -3.70 12.65 -3.59
C ILE A 96 -4.23 11.21 -3.51
N GLY A 97 -3.52 10.28 -4.16
CA GLY A 97 -3.80 8.84 -4.11
C GLY A 97 -4.83 8.36 -5.12
N GLN A 98 -5.36 9.24 -5.96
CA GLN A 98 -6.30 8.90 -7.02
C GLN A 98 -6.07 9.78 -8.25
N ILE A 99 -6.37 9.24 -9.44
CA ILE A 99 -6.45 10.02 -10.68
C ILE A 99 -7.87 10.57 -10.78
N LYS A 100 -8.04 11.82 -10.36
CA LYS A 100 -9.34 12.46 -10.24
C LYS A 100 -9.23 13.97 -10.45
N PRO A 101 -10.20 14.64 -11.12
CA PRO A 101 -10.23 16.10 -11.23
C PRO A 101 -10.14 16.78 -9.85
N GLY A 102 -9.26 17.77 -9.74
CA GLY A 102 -9.01 18.48 -8.48
C GLY A 102 -7.97 17.87 -7.56
N PHE A 103 -7.49 16.66 -7.86
CA PHE A 103 -6.37 16.04 -7.12
C PHE A 103 -5.03 16.49 -7.68
N ARG A 104 -4.01 16.54 -6.82
CA ARG A 104 -2.64 16.83 -7.23
C ARG A 104 -2.14 15.71 -8.14
N ALA A 105 -1.54 16.08 -9.26
CA ALA A 105 -1.01 15.13 -10.23
C ALA A 105 0.36 14.61 -9.78
N ASP A 106 0.34 13.66 -8.83
CA ASP A 106 1.48 12.85 -8.43
C ASP A 106 1.29 11.47 -9.04
N LEU A 107 1.99 11.17 -10.13
CA LEU A 107 1.75 9.98 -10.93
C LEU A 107 3.04 9.21 -11.16
N ALA A 108 2.93 7.88 -11.18
CA ALA A 108 3.97 6.97 -11.61
C ALA A 108 3.51 6.24 -12.87
N ILE A 109 4.27 6.35 -13.96
CA ILE A 109 3.98 5.71 -15.24
C ILE A 109 4.92 4.51 -15.40
N TRP A 110 4.36 3.34 -15.62
CA TRP A 110 5.08 2.07 -15.65
C TRP A 110 4.99 1.39 -17.01
N TYR A 111 6.05 0.66 -17.40
CA TYR A 111 6.04 -0.25 -18.53
C TYR A 111 5.43 -1.59 -18.11
N ILE A 112 4.11 -1.66 -18.03
CA ILE A 112 3.33 -2.85 -17.69
C ILE A 112 2.09 -2.94 -18.56
N GLU A 113 1.60 -4.16 -18.78
CA GLU A 113 0.34 -4.40 -19.52
C GLU A 113 -0.87 -4.44 -18.59
N HIS A 114 -0.66 -4.87 -17.33
CA HIS A 114 -1.74 -4.98 -16.36
C HIS A 114 -1.30 -4.50 -14.96
N PRO A 115 -2.16 -3.77 -14.22
CA PRO A 115 -1.80 -3.24 -12.90
C PRO A 115 -1.34 -4.29 -11.86
N SER A 116 -1.80 -5.55 -11.98
CA SER A 116 -1.38 -6.64 -11.08
C SER A 116 0.11 -6.95 -11.16
N GLU A 117 0.78 -6.59 -12.25
CA GLU A 117 2.23 -6.78 -12.40
C GLU A 117 3.02 -6.00 -11.36
N LEU A 118 2.51 -4.87 -10.88
CA LEU A 118 3.13 -4.09 -9.80
C LEU A 118 3.27 -4.88 -8.49
N SER A 119 2.35 -5.82 -8.24
CA SER A 119 2.39 -6.70 -7.07
C SER A 119 3.10 -8.02 -7.34
N TYR A 120 3.18 -8.43 -8.60
CA TYR A 120 3.78 -9.71 -9.00
C TYR A 120 5.29 -9.59 -9.17
N GLN A 121 5.76 -8.56 -9.87
CA GLN A 121 7.17 -8.34 -10.18
C GLN A 121 7.73 -7.19 -9.34
N PHE A 122 8.91 -7.35 -8.79
CA PHE A 122 9.67 -6.24 -8.21
C PHE A 122 11.13 -6.34 -8.68
N GLY A 123 11.73 -5.18 -8.94
CA GLY A 123 13.11 -5.09 -9.47
C GLY A 123 13.26 -5.45 -10.95
N MET A 124 12.20 -5.75 -11.67
CA MET A 124 12.20 -6.11 -13.11
C MET A 124 11.29 -5.21 -13.91
N GLY A 125 10.66 -4.34 -13.64
CA GLY A 125 9.80 -3.49 -14.46
C GLY A 125 10.10 -2.03 -14.21
N GLY A 126 10.35 -1.33 -15.28
CA GLY A 126 10.79 0.04 -15.18
C GLY A 126 9.65 1.00 -14.86
N LEU A 127 9.80 1.80 -13.82
CA LEU A 127 9.15 3.09 -13.76
C LEU A 127 9.57 3.88 -15.00
N SER A 128 8.62 4.24 -15.85
CA SER A 128 8.88 4.97 -17.07
C SER A 128 9.08 6.46 -16.84
N LYS A 129 8.15 7.03 -16.05
CA LYS A 129 8.17 8.46 -15.71
C LYS A 129 7.57 8.67 -14.33
N ARG A 130 8.06 9.70 -13.67
CA ARG A 130 7.49 10.24 -12.44
C ARG A 130 6.95 11.64 -12.72
N ILE A 131 5.75 11.92 -12.27
CA ILE A 131 5.14 13.24 -12.31
C ILE A 131 4.89 13.66 -10.85
N VAL A 132 5.39 14.84 -10.48
CA VAL A 132 5.22 15.42 -9.14
C VAL A 132 4.58 16.78 -9.29
N ALA A 133 3.42 16.96 -8.68
CA ALA A 133 2.61 18.18 -8.76
C ALA A 133 2.40 18.67 -10.22
N GLY A 134 2.24 17.73 -11.16
CA GLY A 134 2.02 18.02 -12.58
C GLY A 134 3.30 18.21 -13.41
N SER A 135 4.48 18.20 -12.81
CA SER A 135 5.78 18.32 -13.50
C SER A 135 6.41 16.95 -13.70
N VAL A 136 6.87 16.69 -14.92
CA VAL A 136 7.61 15.45 -15.22
C VAL A 136 9.00 15.54 -14.62
N GLU A 137 9.41 14.51 -13.88
CA GLU A 137 10.74 14.36 -13.33
C GLU A 137 11.45 13.16 -13.94
N ASP A 138 12.75 13.26 -14.15
CA ASP A 138 13.58 12.14 -14.62
C ASP A 138 13.62 11.02 -13.56
N VAL A 139 13.56 9.80 -14.04
CA VAL A 139 13.75 8.60 -13.22
C VAL A 139 15.24 8.25 -13.31
N LEU A 140 15.94 8.36 -12.18
CA LEU A 140 17.36 8.00 -12.07
C LEU A 140 17.55 6.48 -12.14
#